data_57446a783672d5e60310342ee703e96c
#
_entry.id   57446a783672d5e60310342ee703e96c
#
_cell.length_a   1.000
_cell.length_b   1.000
_cell.length_c   1.000
_cell.angle_alpha   90.00
_cell.angle_beta   90.00
_cell.angle_gamma   90.00
#
_symmetry.space_group_name_H-M   'P 1'
#
loop_
_entity.id
_entity.type
_entity.pdbx_description
1 polymer ?
#
loop_
_entity_poly.entity_id
_entity_poly.type
_entity_poly.pdbx_seq_one_letter_code
_entity_poly.pdbx_strand_id
1 'polypeptide(L)'
;MKNWLILIALAHTASALDYKRDIMPIFEKKCYDCHSEEADKVRGGLRLDDEEHFFKRLTKNDVVIPGDWDASYLFVAIVKPEEEKGTMPPKNKGERLTEKEIMTVAQWIHEGAKINGEKGEKGSKEMDPAKILRFKDGKLLKEEFGATPIEVVAKPKWENWTNTEGKTISAQFRGLSKDKVKLELKTGKTVDYPLNQLSSSSQRLAKLLAEENS
;
A
#
# COMPACT_ATOMS: atom_id res chain seq x y z
N MET A 1 40.44 -16.65 42.53
CA MET A 1 40.55 -15.91 41.28
C MET A 1 39.25 -16.16 40.49
N LYS A 2 38.33 -15.17 40.45
CA LYS A 2 37.04 -15.28 39.75
C LYS A 2 37.21 -14.77 38.34
N ASN A 3 37.22 -15.67 37.34
CA ASN A 3 37.18 -15.29 35.93
C ASN A 3 35.77 -14.82 35.58
N TRP A 4 35.61 -13.53 35.35
CA TRP A 4 34.40 -12.95 34.82
C TRP A 4 34.45 -12.99 33.29
N LEU A 5 33.74 -13.94 32.68
CA LEU A 5 33.54 -13.98 31.23
C LEU A 5 32.60 -12.83 30.84
N ILE A 6 33.17 -11.80 30.22
CA ILE A 6 32.40 -10.73 29.60
C ILE A 6 31.82 -11.29 28.32
N LEU A 7 30.50 -11.59 28.34
CA LEU A 7 29.73 -11.87 27.13
C LEU A 7 29.51 -10.53 26.37
N ILE A 8 30.31 -10.33 25.32
CA ILE A 8 30.09 -9.24 24.38
C ILE A 8 28.91 -9.67 23.52
N ALA A 9 27.70 -9.15 23.82
CA ALA A 9 26.55 -9.25 22.95
C ALA A 9 26.82 -8.41 21.69
N LEU A 10 27.09 -9.06 20.56
CA LEU A 10 27.11 -8.41 19.27
C LEU A 10 25.67 -7.95 18.96
N ALA A 11 25.39 -6.70 19.26
CA ALA A 11 24.18 -6.05 18.78
C ALA A 11 24.27 -5.95 17.24
N HIS A 12 23.58 -6.83 16.54
CA HIS A 12 23.36 -6.69 15.11
C HIS A 12 22.46 -5.46 14.92
N THR A 13 23.05 -4.33 14.57
CA THR A 13 22.29 -3.17 14.09
C THR A 13 21.70 -3.56 12.74
N ALA A 14 20.42 -3.91 12.72
CA ALA A 14 19.69 -4.05 11.47
C ALA A 14 19.80 -2.71 10.73
N SER A 15 20.57 -2.68 9.65
CA SER A 15 20.67 -1.51 8.79
C SER A 15 19.29 -1.26 8.18
N ALA A 16 18.80 -0.02 8.26
CA ALA A 16 17.58 0.37 7.57
C ALA A 16 17.70 0.09 6.07
N LEU A 17 16.60 -0.30 5.44
CA LEU A 17 16.57 -0.55 4.00
C LEU A 17 16.87 0.74 3.24
N ASP A 18 17.71 0.61 2.23
CA ASP A 18 18.07 1.67 1.29
C ASP A 18 17.34 1.45 -0.03
N TYR A 19 16.71 2.50 -0.54
CA TYR A 19 15.93 2.40 -1.78
C TYR A 19 16.78 1.93 -2.96
N LYS A 20 17.94 2.55 -3.17
CA LYS A 20 18.80 2.26 -4.33
C LYS A 20 19.45 0.87 -4.26
N ARG A 21 19.81 0.45 -3.05
CA ARG A 21 20.47 -0.84 -2.84
C ARG A 21 19.49 -2.00 -2.78
N ASP A 22 18.33 -1.82 -2.10
CA ASP A 22 17.47 -2.92 -1.71
C ASP A 22 16.16 -3.00 -2.50
N ILE A 23 15.62 -1.85 -2.97
CA ILE A 23 14.32 -1.76 -3.62
C ILE A 23 14.43 -1.59 -5.13
N MET A 24 15.25 -0.64 -5.58
CA MET A 24 15.40 -0.34 -7.00
C MET A 24 15.78 -1.57 -7.84
N PRO A 25 16.68 -2.47 -7.41
CA PRO A 25 16.99 -3.68 -8.17
C PRO A 25 15.80 -4.64 -8.32
N ILE A 26 14.89 -4.67 -7.34
CA ILE A 26 13.65 -5.45 -7.45
C ILE A 26 12.74 -4.84 -8.52
N PHE A 27 12.57 -3.52 -8.51
CA PHE A 27 11.74 -2.82 -9.49
C PHE A 27 12.31 -2.90 -10.90
N GLU A 28 13.62 -2.74 -11.04
CA GLU A 28 14.33 -2.88 -12.31
C GLU A 28 14.05 -4.25 -12.94
N LYS A 29 14.22 -5.31 -12.18
CA LYS A 29 14.03 -6.68 -12.67
C LYS A 29 12.56 -7.05 -12.93
N LYS A 30 11.62 -6.51 -12.16
CA LYS A 30 10.23 -6.99 -12.11
C LYS A 30 9.19 -6.03 -12.67
N CYS A 31 9.53 -4.75 -12.80
CA CYS A 31 8.53 -3.70 -13.04
C CYS A 31 8.89 -2.78 -14.22
N TYR A 32 10.18 -2.53 -14.50
CA TYR A 32 10.61 -1.52 -15.46
C TYR A 32 10.19 -1.79 -16.91
N ASP A 33 9.99 -3.03 -17.31
CA ASP A 33 9.45 -3.38 -18.64
C ASP A 33 8.13 -2.65 -18.98
N CYS A 34 7.38 -2.25 -17.93
CA CYS A 34 6.10 -1.55 -18.09
C CYS A 34 6.03 -0.22 -17.34
N HIS A 35 6.94 0.03 -16.40
CA HIS A 35 6.92 1.17 -15.48
C HIS A 35 8.23 1.95 -15.47
N SER A 36 8.86 2.13 -16.63
CA SER A 36 10.04 2.96 -16.85
C SER A 36 9.87 3.89 -18.05
N GLU A 37 10.78 4.81 -18.25
CA GLU A 37 10.82 5.67 -19.44
C GLU A 37 11.09 4.87 -20.71
N GLU A 38 11.91 3.83 -20.61
CA GLU A 38 12.28 2.98 -21.73
C GLU A 38 11.18 1.98 -22.13
N ALA A 39 10.11 1.86 -21.33
CA ALA A 39 8.98 1.02 -21.68
C ALA A 39 8.26 1.56 -22.92
N ASP A 40 7.91 0.70 -23.87
CA ASP A 40 7.14 1.06 -25.07
C ASP A 40 5.89 1.90 -24.74
N LYS A 41 5.30 1.63 -23.58
CA LYS A 41 4.16 2.36 -23.03
C LYS A 41 4.18 2.32 -21.53
N VAL A 42 4.38 3.48 -20.89
CA VAL A 42 4.27 3.62 -19.43
C VAL A 42 2.86 3.29 -18.96
N ARG A 43 2.69 2.15 -18.34
CA ARG A 43 1.38 1.65 -17.87
C ARG A 43 0.91 2.43 -16.64
N GLY A 44 -0.36 2.85 -16.67
CA GLY A 44 -0.95 3.63 -15.58
C GLY A 44 -0.30 5.01 -15.35
N GLY A 45 0.61 5.44 -16.23
CA GLY A 45 1.40 6.65 -16.04
C GLY A 45 2.31 6.60 -14.81
N LEU A 46 2.66 5.39 -14.32
CA LEU A 46 3.55 5.19 -13.19
C LEU A 46 4.96 4.86 -13.70
N ARG A 47 5.94 5.67 -13.33
CA ARG A 47 7.36 5.43 -13.56
C ARG A 47 8.02 5.11 -12.23
N LEU A 48 8.70 3.98 -12.17
CA LEU A 48 9.42 3.50 -10.99
C LEU A 48 10.94 3.69 -11.12
N ASP A 49 11.41 4.03 -12.32
CA ASP A 49 12.79 4.35 -12.67
C ASP A 49 13.16 5.82 -12.40
N ASP A 50 12.18 6.68 -12.20
CA ASP A 50 12.34 8.10 -11.90
C ASP A 50 11.95 8.37 -10.45
N GLU A 51 12.95 8.59 -9.60
CA GLU A 51 12.77 8.79 -8.16
C GLU A 51 11.84 9.98 -7.85
N GLU A 52 11.98 11.09 -8.59
CA GLU A 52 11.15 12.30 -8.37
C GLU A 52 9.71 12.07 -8.81
N HIS A 53 9.52 11.42 -9.97
CA HIS A 53 8.20 11.07 -10.47
C HIS A 53 7.51 10.08 -9.52
N PHE A 54 8.24 9.05 -9.10
CA PHE A 54 7.73 8.05 -8.19
C PHE A 54 7.33 8.68 -6.84
N PHE A 55 8.20 9.49 -6.25
CA PHE A 55 7.90 10.20 -5.01
C PHE A 55 6.67 11.10 -5.13
N LYS A 56 6.53 11.86 -6.21
CA LYS A 56 5.34 12.69 -6.46
C LYS A 56 4.05 11.86 -6.62
N ARG A 57 4.16 10.64 -7.13
CA ARG A 57 3.01 9.74 -7.35
C ARG A 57 2.70 8.89 -6.14
N LEU A 58 3.67 8.58 -5.28
CA LEU A 58 3.51 7.75 -4.10
C LEU A 58 2.35 8.24 -3.22
N THR A 59 2.39 9.51 -2.85
CA THR A 59 1.46 10.08 -1.88
C THR A 59 0.14 10.57 -2.48
N LYS A 60 0.11 10.86 -3.80
CA LYS A 60 -1.08 11.42 -4.46
C LYS A 60 -2.14 10.40 -4.85
N ASN A 61 -1.78 9.12 -5.02
CA ASN A 61 -2.69 8.10 -5.56
C ASN A 61 -2.71 6.81 -4.73
N ASP A 62 -2.29 6.86 -3.47
CA ASP A 62 -2.21 5.70 -2.56
C ASP A 62 -1.40 4.53 -3.14
N VAL A 63 -0.50 4.80 -4.11
CA VAL A 63 0.37 3.79 -4.70
C VAL A 63 1.26 3.20 -3.61
N VAL A 64 1.82 4.08 -2.76
CA VAL A 64 2.47 3.69 -1.51
C VAL A 64 2.02 4.65 -0.42
N ILE A 65 1.61 4.11 0.70
CA ILE A 65 1.30 4.85 1.91
C ILE A 65 2.46 4.59 2.88
N PRO A 66 3.36 5.57 3.08
CA PRO A 66 4.49 5.39 3.99
C PRO A 66 4.04 4.92 5.37
N GLY A 67 4.64 3.84 5.86
CA GLY A 67 4.29 3.22 7.14
C GLY A 67 3.10 2.24 7.09
N ASP A 68 2.33 2.19 6.00
CA ASP A 68 1.14 1.34 5.87
C ASP A 68 1.22 0.43 4.64
N TRP A 69 1.91 -0.70 4.78
CA TRP A 69 2.20 -1.62 3.69
C TRP A 69 0.93 -2.31 3.15
N ASP A 70 -0.01 -2.69 4.01
CA ASP A 70 -1.22 -3.42 3.64
C ASP A 70 -2.30 -2.52 2.99
N ALA A 71 -2.24 -1.21 3.20
CA ALA A 71 -3.06 -0.24 2.50
C ALA A 71 -2.40 0.31 1.21
N SER A 72 -1.11 0.03 1.01
CA SER A 72 -0.37 0.48 -0.17
C SER A 72 -0.76 -0.32 -1.41
N TYR A 73 -1.27 0.35 -2.45
CA TYR A 73 -1.69 -0.32 -3.68
C TYR A 73 -0.55 -1.11 -4.35
N LEU A 74 0.68 -0.62 -4.29
CA LEU A 74 1.86 -1.33 -4.77
C LEU A 74 1.99 -2.71 -4.12
N PHE A 75 1.90 -2.77 -2.78
CA PHE A 75 1.98 -4.02 -2.05
C PHE A 75 0.81 -4.95 -2.41
N VAL A 76 -0.42 -4.43 -2.37
CA VAL A 76 -1.63 -5.19 -2.73
C VAL A 76 -1.51 -5.78 -4.13
N ALA A 77 -0.99 -5.01 -5.10
CA ALA A 77 -0.85 -5.47 -6.48
C ALA A 77 0.18 -6.61 -6.64
N ILE A 78 1.30 -6.57 -5.91
CA ILE A 78 2.35 -7.61 -6.03
C ILE A 78 2.01 -8.91 -5.31
N VAL A 79 1.08 -8.88 -4.34
CA VAL A 79 0.65 -10.08 -3.59
C VAL A 79 -0.65 -10.69 -4.12
N LYS A 80 -1.38 -10.01 -4.99
CA LYS A 80 -2.60 -10.55 -5.61
C LYS A 80 -2.33 -11.88 -6.31
N PRO A 81 -3.30 -12.82 -6.32
CA PRO A 81 -3.24 -14.00 -7.15
C PRO A 81 -2.99 -13.64 -8.62
N GLU A 82 -2.26 -14.50 -9.32
CA GLU A 82 -1.90 -14.27 -10.73
C GLU A 82 -3.10 -14.09 -11.65
N GLU A 83 -4.22 -14.73 -11.31
CA GLU A 83 -5.46 -14.71 -12.08
C GLU A 83 -6.30 -13.46 -11.83
N GLU A 84 -6.00 -12.69 -10.79
CA GLU A 84 -6.79 -11.52 -10.44
C GLU A 84 -6.42 -10.29 -11.26
N LYS A 85 -7.45 -9.55 -11.66
CA LYS A 85 -7.25 -8.26 -12.35
C LYS A 85 -6.49 -7.29 -11.45
N GLY A 86 -5.44 -6.69 -11.98
CA GLY A 86 -4.61 -5.71 -11.26
C GLY A 86 -3.46 -6.34 -10.48
N THR A 87 -3.22 -7.65 -10.63
CA THR A 87 -1.97 -8.27 -10.16
C THR A 87 -0.76 -7.69 -10.88
N MET A 88 0.36 -7.56 -10.19
CA MET A 88 1.62 -7.08 -10.76
C MET A 88 2.79 -8.03 -10.40
N PRO A 89 3.64 -8.38 -11.36
CA PRO A 89 3.44 -8.25 -12.81
C PRO A 89 2.18 -9.00 -13.27
N PRO A 90 1.52 -8.54 -14.36
CA PRO A 90 0.39 -9.28 -14.93
C PRO A 90 0.82 -10.64 -15.45
N LYS A 91 -0.09 -11.61 -15.47
CA LYS A 91 0.14 -12.95 -15.99
C LYS A 91 0.83 -12.90 -17.37
N ASN A 92 1.89 -13.67 -17.55
CA ASN A 92 2.69 -13.75 -18.78
C ASN A 92 3.38 -12.43 -19.21
N LYS A 93 3.52 -11.46 -18.32
CA LYS A 93 4.18 -10.17 -18.62
C LYS A 93 5.42 -9.88 -17.77
N GLY A 94 5.83 -10.80 -16.94
CA GLY A 94 7.02 -10.70 -16.11
C GLY A 94 7.07 -11.80 -15.05
N GLU A 95 8.22 -11.97 -14.44
CA GLU A 95 8.39 -12.91 -13.34
C GLU A 95 7.81 -12.32 -12.04
N ARG A 96 7.03 -13.13 -11.32
CA ARG A 96 6.48 -12.76 -10.02
C ARG A 96 7.59 -12.50 -8.99
N LEU A 97 7.32 -11.64 -8.03
CA LEU A 97 8.23 -11.41 -6.93
C LEU A 97 8.33 -12.69 -6.06
N THR A 98 9.54 -12.96 -5.60
CA THR A 98 9.78 -13.99 -4.58
C THR A 98 9.28 -13.52 -3.22
N GLU A 99 9.08 -14.45 -2.28
CA GLU A 99 8.69 -14.11 -0.90
C GLU A 99 9.66 -13.11 -0.25
N LYS A 100 10.96 -13.29 -0.50
CA LYS A 100 11.98 -12.37 0.00
C LYS A 100 11.81 -10.96 -0.57
N GLU A 101 11.57 -10.84 -1.88
CA GLU A 101 11.35 -9.54 -2.53
C GLU A 101 10.06 -8.87 -2.02
N ILE A 102 8.99 -9.64 -1.84
CA ILE A 102 7.72 -9.15 -1.25
C ILE A 102 7.96 -8.62 0.17
N MET A 103 8.67 -9.39 1.01
CA MET A 103 9.02 -8.98 2.36
C MET A 103 9.88 -7.72 2.38
N THR A 104 10.84 -7.61 1.46
CA THR A 104 11.72 -6.43 1.36
C THR A 104 10.91 -5.18 1.00
N VAL A 105 9.99 -5.29 0.03
CA VAL A 105 9.11 -4.16 -0.35
C VAL A 105 8.17 -3.79 0.81
N ALA A 106 7.56 -4.77 1.48
CA ALA A 106 6.70 -4.52 2.63
C ALA A 106 7.46 -3.82 3.77
N GLN A 107 8.68 -4.29 4.08
CA GLN A 107 9.54 -3.70 5.10
C GLN A 107 9.92 -2.25 4.75
N TRP A 108 10.29 -2.00 3.50
CA TRP A 108 10.60 -0.65 3.03
C TRP A 108 9.40 0.31 3.18
N ILE A 109 8.19 -0.14 2.82
CA ILE A 109 6.98 0.66 3.02
C ILE A 109 6.74 0.92 4.51
N HIS A 110 6.87 -0.13 5.34
CA HIS A 110 6.72 -0.02 6.79
C HIS A 110 7.69 0.97 7.42
N GLU A 111 8.94 1.02 6.93
CA GLU A 111 9.97 1.96 7.38
C GLU A 111 9.78 3.39 6.85
N GLY A 112 8.68 3.65 6.17
CA GLY A 112 8.28 4.97 5.68
C GLY A 112 8.55 5.20 4.20
N ALA A 113 8.82 4.14 3.42
CA ALA A 113 9.01 4.19 1.96
C ALA A 113 10.02 5.28 1.53
N LYS A 114 11.15 5.34 2.19
CA LYS A 114 12.16 6.39 1.99
C LYS A 114 12.81 6.26 0.62
N ILE A 115 12.77 7.35 -0.13
CA ILE A 115 13.53 7.57 -1.36
C ILE A 115 14.43 8.78 -1.11
N ASN A 116 15.63 8.81 -1.64
CA ASN A 116 16.57 9.94 -1.50
C ASN A 116 17.01 10.26 -0.05
N GLY A 117 16.96 9.31 0.86
CA GLY A 117 17.38 9.51 2.25
C GLY A 117 16.42 10.34 3.11
N GLU A 118 15.27 10.77 2.57
CA GLU A 118 14.25 11.45 3.37
C GLU A 118 13.63 10.49 4.40
N LYS A 119 13.37 11.04 5.59
CA LYS A 119 12.78 10.24 6.69
C LYS A 119 11.28 10.15 6.50
N GLY A 120 10.79 9.04 5.97
CA GLY A 120 9.38 8.69 6.12
C GLY A 120 9.05 8.29 7.56
N GLU A 121 7.81 8.43 7.97
CA GLU A 121 7.36 7.95 9.26
C GLU A 121 7.25 6.42 9.23
N LYS A 122 7.83 5.78 10.25
CA LYS A 122 7.72 4.33 10.42
C LYS A 122 6.29 3.99 10.84
N GLY A 123 5.75 2.93 10.24
CA GLY A 123 4.45 2.40 10.61
C GLY A 123 4.40 1.88 12.05
N SER A 124 3.24 2.02 12.67
CA SER A 124 2.98 1.49 14.00
C SER A 124 2.51 0.02 14.00
N LYS A 125 2.12 -0.50 12.84
CA LYS A 125 1.69 -1.90 12.67
C LYS A 125 2.87 -2.84 12.82
N GLU A 126 2.70 -3.92 13.56
CA GLU A 126 3.70 -4.98 13.65
C GLU A 126 3.90 -5.66 12.29
N MET A 127 5.16 -5.83 11.89
CA MET A 127 5.55 -6.58 10.71
C MET A 127 5.56 -8.07 11.05
N ASP A 128 4.46 -8.76 10.81
CA ASP A 128 4.36 -10.21 10.94
C ASP A 128 4.59 -10.86 9.57
N PRO A 129 5.73 -11.55 9.36
CA PRO A 129 6.02 -12.23 8.09
C PRO A 129 4.93 -13.20 7.66
N ALA A 130 4.30 -13.88 8.62
CA ALA A 130 3.21 -14.80 8.33
C ALA A 130 1.98 -14.09 7.79
N LYS A 131 1.68 -12.88 8.25
CA LYS A 131 0.59 -12.05 7.69
C LYS A 131 0.93 -11.55 6.28
N ILE A 132 2.16 -11.10 6.06
CA ILE A 132 2.61 -10.57 4.78
C ILE A 132 2.59 -11.67 3.71
N LEU A 133 3.07 -12.85 4.01
CA LEU A 133 3.12 -13.97 3.07
C LEU A 133 1.74 -14.62 2.85
N ARG A 134 0.81 -14.49 3.79
CA ARG A 134 -0.59 -14.92 3.61
C ARG A 134 -1.35 -14.08 2.58
N PHE A 135 -0.93 -12.84 2.34
CA PHE A 135 -1.45 -12.04 1.23
C PHE A 135 -1.05 -12.55 -0.15
N LYS A 136 -0.04 -13.43 -0.23
CA LYS A 136 0.47 -13.97 -1.50
C LYS A 136 -0.62 -14.67 -2.34
N ASP A 137 -1.64 -15.25 -1.71
CA ASP A 137 -2.69 -15.99 -2.39
C ASP A 137 -4.02 -15.23 -2.51
N GLY A 138 -4.02 -13.91 -2.21
CA GLY A 138 -5.23 -13.06 -2.31
C GLY A 138 -6.39 -13.48 -1.42
N LYS A 139 -6.18 -14.57 -0.67
CA LYS A 139 -7.05 -15.02 0.39
C LYS A 139 -6.35 -14.78 1.70
N LEU A 140 -6.91 -13.93 2.55
CA LEU A 140 -6.84 -14.19 3.98
C LEU A 140 -7.28 -15.65 4.11
N LEU A 141 -6.33 -16.57 4.34
CA LEU A 141 -6.67 -17.96 4.61
C LEU A 141 -7.55 -17.97 5.85
N LYS A 142 -8.85 -18.07 5.62
CA LYS A 142 -9.89 -18.18 6.66
C LYS A 142 -9.79 -19.46 7.49
N GLU A 143 -8.77 -20.29 7.27
CA GLU A 143 -8.84 -21.70 7.72
C GLU A 143 -7.86 -22.13 8.79
N GLU A 144 -7.01 -21.27 9.38
CA GLU A 144 -6.13 -21.72 10.47
C GLU A 144 -6.23 -20.99 11.81
N PHE A 145 -7.23 -20.16 12.00
CA PHE A 145 -7.63 -19.79 13.36
C PHE A 145 -8.93 -20.55 13.68
N GLY A 146 -8.77 -21.67 14.39
CA GLY A 146 -9.86 -22.40 14.94
C GLY A 146 -10.83 -21.46 15.65
N ALA A 147 -12.08 -21.64 15.29
CA ALA A 147 -13.30 -21.24 15.96
C ALA A 147 -13.55 -19.73 16.15
N THR A 148 -14.69 -19.43 15.71
CA THR A 148 -15.56 -18.26 15.75
C THR A 148 -15.36 -17.32 14.56
N PRO A 149 -16.45 -17.08 13.81
CA PRO A 149 -16.47 -15.98 12.88
C PRO A 149 -16.28 -14.72 13.72
N ILE A 150 -15.08 -14.19 13.74
CA ILE A 150 -14.93 -12.78 14.07
C ILE A 150 -15.69 -12.10 12.94
N GLU A 151 -16.90 -11.68 13.23
CA GLU A 151 -17.60 -10.69 12.46
C GLU A 151 -16.57 -9.59 12.24
N VAL A 152 -16.01 -9.54 11.04
CA VAL A 152 -15.09 -8.48 10.66
C VAL A 152 -15.97 -7.24 10.58
N VAL A 153 -16.18 -6.62 11.70
CA VAL A 153 -16.56 -5.22 11.74
C VAL A 153 -15.39 -4.53 11.09
N ALA A 154 -15.48 -4.31 9.80
CA ALA A 154 -14.51 -3.56 9.02
C ALA A 154 -14.22 -2.31 9.83
N LYS A 155 -12.97 -2.19 10.34
CA LYS A 155 -12.57 -0.96 11.02
C LYS A 155 -12.91 0.16 10.06
N PRO A 156 -13.66 1.16 10.50
CA PRO A 156 -14.11 2.23 9.64
C PRO A 156 -12.88 2.87 8.96
N LYS A 157 -12.75 2.64 7.66
CA LYS A 157 -11.61 3.10 6.87
C LYS A 157 -11.76 4.60 6.67
N TRP A 158 -10.80 5.37 7.17
CA TRP A 158 -10.75 6.81 6.99
C TRP A 158 -10.06 7.15 5.68
N GLU A 159 -10.80 7.73 4.73
CA GLU A 159 -10.30 8.12 3.42
C GLU A 159 -10.11 9.63 3.34
N ASN A 160 -9.20 10.05 2.47
CA ASN A 160 -8.99 11.46 2.18
C ASN A 160 -9.86 11.88 0.99
N TRP A 161 -10.80 12.77 1.25
CA TRP A 161 -11.75 13.31 0.28
C TRP A 161 -11.36 14.73 -0.10
N THR A 162 -10.97 14.92 -1.34
CA THR A 162 -10.56 16.23 -1.86
C THR A 162 -11.64 16.79 -2.77
N ASN A 163 -12.00 18.04 -2.58
CA ASN A 163 -12.95 18.73 -3.45
C ASN A 163 -12.28 19.36 -4.68
N THR A 164 -13.06 19.96 -5.58
CA THR A 164 -12.56 20.63 -6.81
C THR A 164 -11.68 21.84 -6.51
N GLU A 165 -11.78 22.43 -5.32
CA GLU A 165 -10.96 23.55 -4.85
C GLU A 165 -9.63 23.09 -4.21
N GLY A 166 -9.39 21.77 -4.13
CA GLY A 166 -8.19 21.19 -3.52
C GLY A 166 -8.26 21.03 -2.00
N LYS A 167 -9.39 21.38 -1.36
CA LYS A 167 -9.57 21.19 0.07
C LYS A 167 -9.82 19.72 0.39
N THR A 168 -9.05 19.17 1.33
CA THR A 168 -9.12 17.76 1.72
C THR A 168 -9.67 17.60 3.14
N ILE A 169 -10.55 16.61 3.33
CA ILE A 169 -11.04 16.16 4.63
C ILE A 169 -10.83 14.66 4.77
N SER A 170 -10.65 14.18 5.99
CA SER A 170 -10.64 12.75 6.30
C SER A 170 -12.04 12.34 6.77
N ALA A 171 -12.67 11.39 6.07
CA ALA A 171 -14.00 10.91 6.40
C ALA A 171 -14.17 9.44 5.99
N GLN A 172 -15.15 8.75 6.59
CA GLN A 172 -15.51 7.39 6.22
C GLN A 172 -16.58 7.39 5.15
N PHE A 173 -16.42 6.54 4.16
CA PHE A 173 -17.46 6.28 3.17
C PHE A 173 -18.64 5.53 3.81
N ARG A 174 -19.86 6.02 3.58
CA ARG A 174 -21.11 5.42 4.06
C ARG A 174 -22.07 5.06 2.95
N GLY A 175 -21.75 5.41 1.72
CA GLY A 175 -22.54 5.05 0.55
C GLY A 175 -22.43 6.07 -0.57
N LEU A 176 -22.88 5.66 -1.75
CA LEU A 176 -22.98 6.48 -2.94
C LEU A 176 -24.43 6.41 -3.44
N SER A 177 -25.08 7.53 -3.55
CA SER A 177 -26.33 7.70 -4.31
C SER A 177 -26.03 8.39 -5.64
N LYS A 178 -27.00 8.47 -6.55
CA LYS A 178 -26.80 8.91 -7.96
C LYS A 178 -25.79 10.04 -8.16
N ASP A 179 -25.83 11.06 -7.32
CA ASP A 179 -25.05 12.30 -7.43
C ASP A 179 -24.38 12.75 -6.13
N LYS A 180 -24.47 11.95 -5.05
CA LYS A 180 -23.95 12.32 -3.73
C LYS A 180 -23.21 11.15 -3.07
N VAL A 181 -22.07 11.45 -2.47
CA VAL A 181 -21.38 10.55 -1.57
C VAL A 181 -21.76 10.87 -0.12
N LYS A 182 -22.13 9.85 0.63
CA LYS A 182 -22.40 9.95 2.06
C LYS A 182 -21.11 9.70 2.83
N LEU A 183 -20.66 10.69 3.59
CA LEU A 183 -19.41 10.69 4.33
C LEU A 183 -19.68 10.91 5.81
N GLU A 184 -19.05 10.12 6.66
CA GLU A 184 -19.06 10.33 8.11
C GLU A 184 -17.75 10.97 8.56
N LEU A 185 -17.85 12.12 9.21
CA LEU A 185 -16.73 12.89 9.73
C LEU A 185 -16.23 12.30 11.06
N LYS A 186 -15.00 12.66 11.48
CA LYS A 186 -14.43 12.26 12.79
C LYS A 186 -15.26 12.68 13.99
N THR A 187 -16.16 13.66 13.80
CA THR A 187 -17.12 14.10 14.81
C THR A 187 -18.35 13.19 14.95
N GLY A 188 -18.45 12.13 14.16
CA GLY A 188 -19.64 11.27 14.06
C GLY A 188 -20.76 11.85 13.20
N LYS A 189 -20.61 13.08 12.70
CA LYS A 189 -21.62 13.71 11.82
C LYS A 189 -21.54 13.14 10.42
N THR A 190 -22.67 12.72 9.87
CA THR A 190 -22.78 12.30 8.46
C THR A 190 -23.18 13.50 7.58
N VAL A 191 -22.52 13.59 6.41
CA VAL A 191 -22.79 14.61 5.40
C VAL A 191 -22.99 13.98 4.04
N ASP A 192 -23.95 14.46 3.27
CA ASP A 192 -24.15 14.12 1.87
C ASP A 192 -23.45 15.17 1.01
N TYR A 193 -22.36 14.79 0.36
CA TYR A 193 -21.54 15.70 -0.43
C TYR A 193 -21.76 15.46 -1.93
N PRO A 194 -21.97 16.51 -2.75
CA PRO A 194 -22.19 16.36 -4.19
C PRO A 194 -20.97 15.72 -4.87
N LEU A 195 -21.19 14.63 -5.62
CA LEU A 195 -20.12 13.88 -6.27
C LEU A 195 -19.34 14.74 -7.27
N ASN A 196 -20.03 15.62 -7.99
CA ASN A 196 -19.41 16.52 -8.98
C ASN A 196 -18.56 17.64 -8.38
N GLN A 197 -18.66 17.89 -7.06
CA GLN A 197 -17.81 18.83 -6.34
C GLN A 197 -16.56 18.18 -5.76
N LEU A 198 -16.42 16.86 -5.87
CA LEU A 198 -15.21 16.16 -5.53
C LEU A 198 -14.21 16.20 -6.70
N SER A 199 -12.92 16.12 -6.37
CA SER A 199 -11.86 15.91 -7.36
C SER A 199 -12.08 14.61 -8.12
N SER A 200 -11.53 14.50 -9.32
CA SER A 200 -11.66 13.29 -10.15
C SER A 200 -11.15 12.02 -9.45
N SER A 201 -10.15 12.14 -8.58
CA SER A 201 -9.65 11.03 -7.76
C SER A 201 -10.65 10.60 -6.70
N SER A 202 -11.24 11.56 -5.97
CA SER A 202 -12.26 11.27 -4.95
C SER A 202 -13.57 10.76 -5.55
N GLN A 203 -13.95 11.20 -6.76
CA GLN A 203 -15.11 10.63 -7.48
C GLN A 203 -14.87 9.16 -7.84
N ARG A 204 -13.65 8.81 -8.31
CA ARG A 204 -13.29 7.40 -8.60
C ARG A 204 -13.29 6.55 -7.34
N LEU A 205 -12.74 7.08 -6.25
CA LEU A 205 -12.74 6.41 -4.96
C LEU A 205 -14.16 6.10 -4.50
N ALA A 206 -15.10 7.07 -4.59
CA ALA A 206 -16.49 6.87 -4.21
C ALA A 206 -17.16 5.73 -5.01
N LYS A 207 -16.88 5.65 -6.31
CA LYS A 207 -17.42 4.58 -7.18
C LYS A 207 -16.85 3.20 -6.83
N LEU A 208 -15.53 3.12 -6.61
CA LEU A 208 -14.87 1.87 -6.21
C LEU A 208 -15.43 1.35 -4.88
N LEU A 209 -15.53 2.23 -3.86
CA LEU A 209 -16.08 1.84 -2.57
C LEU A 209 -17.56 1.47 -2.62
N ALA A 210 -18.32 2.03 -3.56
CA ALA A 210 -19.73 1.65 -3.77
C ALA A 210 -19.83 0.25 -4.40
N GLU A 211 -18.94 -0.11 -5.33
CA GLU A 211 -18.88 -1.42 -5.96
C GLU A 211 -18.44 -2.51 -4.96
N GLU A 212 -17.52 -2.19 -4.03
CA GLU A 212 -17.08 -3.11 -2.98
C GLU A 212 -18.16 -3.41 -1.93
N ASN A 213 -19.12 -2.51 -1.75
CA ASN A 213 -20.19 -2.63 -0.74
C ASN A 213 -21.55 -3.05 -1.34
N SER A 214 -21.60 -3.43 -2.64
CA SER A 214 -22.79 -3.92 -3.34
C SER A 214 -22.82 -5.43 -3.38
#